data_1bee8e4bf74a21854132a466119ab596
#
_entry.id   1bee8e4bf74a21854132a466119ab596
#
_cell.length_a   1.000
_cell.length_b   1.000
_cell.length_c   1.000
_cell.angle_alpha   90.00
_cell.angle_beta   90.00
_cell.angle_gamma   90.00
#
_symmetry.space_group_name_H-M   'P 1'
#
loop_
_entity.id
_entity.type
_entity.pdbx_description
1 polymer ?
#
loop_
_entity_poly.entity_id
_entity_poly.type
_entity_poly.pdbx_seq_one_letter_code
_entity_poly.pdbx_strand_id
1 'polypeptide(L)'
;MRLKTQMENILPLSNVLFLGGHQNMTKKLRQLYPDWTYVTDDQFNRRASITQPTIFFWTGHSSHKMMRFVYSRLPSYAKVIYVSATNLERLTSEMQREYKKLSC
;
A
#
# COMPACT_ATOMS: atom_id res chain seq x y z
N MET A 1 13.13 -20.79 -10.53
CA MET A 1 12.42 -21.17 -9.31
C MET A 1 12.01 -20.00 -8.47
N ARG A 2 12.93 -19.07 -8.19
CA ARG A 2 12.57 -17.88 -7.41
C ARG A 2 11.51 -17.01 -8.07
N LEU A 3 11.58 -16.87 -9.40
CA LEU A 3 10.61 -16.10 -10.14
C LEU A 3 9.20 -16.68 -10.01
N LYS A 4 9.08 -17.99 -10.09
CA LYS A 4 7.79 -18.65 -9.95
C LYS A 4 7.22 -18.47 -8.55
N THR A 5 8.06 -18.63 -7.52
CA THR A 5 7.65 -18.42 -6.14
C THR A 5 7.22 -16.97 -5.91
N GLN A 6 7.96 -16.00 -6.47
CA GLN A 6 7.60 -14.59 -6.35
C GLN A 6 6.28 -14.29 -7.04
N MET A 7 6.03 -14.88 -8.20
CA MET A 7 4.76 -14.71 -8.90
C MET A 7 3.59 -15.31 -8.13
N GLU A 8 3.80 -16.42 -7.47
CA GLU A 8 2.76 -17.04 -6.64
C GLU A 8 2.42 -16.18 -5.43
N ASN A 9 3.37 -15.36 -4.96
CA ASN A 9 3.20 -14.52 -3.79
C ASN A 9 2.75 -13.10 -4.13
N ILE A 10 2.58 -12.79 -5.41
CA ILE A 10 2.11 -11.47 -5.83
C ILE A 10 0.59 -11.43 -5.71
N LEU A 11 0.08 -10.39 -5.05
CA LEU A 11 -1.35 -10.19 -4.91
C LEU A 11 -1.99 -9.90 -6.27
N PRO A 12 -3.07 -10.62 -6.62
CA PRO A 12 -3.76 -10.40 -7.89
C PRO A 12 -4.72 -9.21 -7.81
N LEU A 13 -4.17 -8.06 -7.46
CA LEU A 13 -4.95 -6.84 -7.26
C LEU A 13 -4.54 -5.78 -8.28
N SER A 14 -5.53 -5.08 -8.78
CA SER A 14 -5.34 -3.90 -9.61
C SER A 14 -6.03 -2.71 -8.95
N ASN A 15 -5.74 -1.51 -9.43
CA ASN A 15 -6.35 -0.28 -8.92
C ASN A 15 -6.17 -0.12 -7.41
N VAL A 16 -4.93 -0.31 -6.95
CA VAL A 16 -4.56 -0.23 -5.55
C VAL A 16 -3.81 1.06 -5.29
N LEU A 17 -4.11 1.70 -4.18
CA LEU A 17 -3.36 2.85 -3.68
C LEU A 17 -2.50 2.41 -2.51
N PHE A 18 -1.20 2.66 -2.60
CA PHE A 18 -0.25 2.39 -1.53
C PHE A 18 0.19 3.73 -0.93
N LEU A 19 -0.07 3.91 0.34
CA LEU A 19 0.24 5.15 1.06
C LEU A 19 1.35 4.94 2.06
N GLY A 20 2.31 5.85 2.08
CA GLY A 20 3.36 5.88 3.08
C GLY A 20 4.74 5.59 2.52
N GLY A 21 5.74 5.71 3.38
CA GLY A 21 7.14 5.53 3.02
C GLY A 21 7.70 6.69 2.20
N HIS A 22 8.90 6.49 1.70
CA HIS A 22 9.55 7.43 0.80
C HIS A 22 9.73 6.78 -0.57
N GLN A 23 10.05 7.58 -1.58
CA GLN A 23 10.22 7.06 -2.94
C GLN A 23 11.23 5.92 -3.00
N ASN A 24 12.36 6.06 -2.31
CA ASN A 24 13.39 5.02 -2.31
C ASN A 24 12.90 3.71 -1.66
N MET A 25 12.07 3.83 -0.63
CA MET A 25 11.52 2.66 0.07
C MET A 25 10.50 1.91 -0.77
N THR A 26 9.74 2.63 -1.58
CA THR A 26 8.70 2.02 -2.41
C THR A 26 9.21 1.57 -3.77
N LYS A 27 10.47 1.82 -4.08
CA LYS A 27 11.04 1.50 -5.40
C LYS A 27 10.89 0.02 -5.76
N LYS A 28 11.19 -0.87 -4.81
CA LYS A 28 11.06 -2.31 -5.04
C LYS A 28 9.61 -2.74 -5.15
N LEU A 29 8.72 -2.11 -4.38
CA LEU A 29 7.29 -2.38 -4.51
C LEU A 29 6.77 -2.00 -5.89
N ARG A 30 7.25 -0.89 -6.44
CA ARG A 30 6.86 -0.46 -7.78
C ARG A 30 7.30 -1.44 -8.86
N GLN A 31 8.38 -2.16 -8.61
CA GLN A 31 8.84 -3.21 -9.53
C GLN A 31 7.92 -4.44 -9.47
N LEU A 32 7.43 -4.78 -8.27
CA LEU A 32 6.52 -5.90 -8.09
C LEU A 32 5.09 -5.58 -8.54
N TYR A 33 4.66 -4.36 -8.29
CA TYR A 33 3.29 -3.91 -8.57
C TYR A 33 3.34 -2.58 -9.35
N PRO A 34 3.73 -2.61 -10.62
CA PRO A 34 3.90 -1.37 -11.40
C PRO A 34 2.59 -0.65 -11.70
N ASP A 35 1.46 -1.34 -11.63
CA ASP A 35 0.16 -0.75 -11.93
C ASP A 35 -0.51 -0.09 -10.72
N TRP A 36 0.07 -0.23 -9.54
CA TRP A 36 -0.46 0.42 -8.35
C TRP A 36 -0.08 1.89 -8.33
N THR A 37 -0.91 2.69 -7.66
CA THR A 37 -0.61 4.10 -7.43
C THR A 37 0.08 4.24 -6.08
N TYR A 38 1.18 4.99 -6.05
CA TYR A 38 1.98 5.19 -4.83
C TYR A 38 1.97 6.66 -4.45
N VAL A 39 1.57 6.95 -3.21
CA VAL A 39 1.65 8.29 -2.63
C VAL A 39 2.54 8.18 -1.40
N THR A 40 3.76 8.66 -1.53
CA THR A 40 4.74 8.60 -0.45
C THR A 40 4.57 9.79 0.48
N ASP A 41 5.08 9.63 1.72
CA ASP A 41 4.94 10.67 2.74
C ASP A 41 5.61 11.99 2.34
N ASP A 42 6.67 11.91 1.55
CA ASP A 42 7.38 13.08 1.06
C ASP A 42 6.73 13.74 -0.16
N GLN A 43 5.73 13.11 -0.75
CA GLN A 43 5.10 13.59 -1.99
C GLN A 43 3.59 13.73 -1.91
N PHE A 44 2.98 13.50 -0.75
CA PHE A 44 1.53 13.53 -0.74
C PHE A 44 1.00 14.96 -0.94
N ASN A 45 -0.10 15.05 -1.69
CA ASN A 45 -0.75 16.31 -2.00
C ASN A 45 -2.14 16.30 -1.37
N ARG A 46 -2.41 17.29 -0.52
CA ARG A 46 -3.70 17.41 0.17
C ARG A 46 -4.90 17.57 -0.74
N ARG A 47 -4.66 17.94 -2.00
CA ARG A 47 -5.73 18.12 -2.99
C ARG A 47 -6.04 16.82 -3.74
N ALA A 48 -5.20 15.79 -3.58
CA ALA A 48 -5.42 14.54 -4.28
C ALA A 48 -6.68 13.85 -3.80
N SER A 49 -7.41 13.25 -4.73
CA SER A 49 -8.59 12.46 -4.42
C SER A 49 -8.22 10.99 -4.31
N ILE A 50 -8.84 10.30 -3.37
CA ILE A 50 -8.66 8.86 -3.21
C ILE A 50 -9.85 8.18 -3.88
N THR A 51 -9.58 7.48 -4.98
CA THR A 51 -10.61 6.82 -5.78
C THR A 51 -10.47 5.30 -5.82
N GLN A 52 -9.34 4.79 -5.38
CA GLN A 52 -9.07 3.36 -5.44
C GLN A 52 -9.90 2.60 -4.38
N PRO A 53 -10.45 1.42 -4.75
CA PRO A 53 -11.24 0.63 -3.80
C PRO A 53 -10.41 -0.12 -2.77
N THR A 54 -9.11 -0.33 -3.03
CA THR A 54 -8.21 -1.02 -2.10
C THR A 54 -7.03 -0.12 -1.79
N ILE A 55 -6.77 0.05 -0.51
CA ILE A 55 -5.73 0.96 -0.03
C ILE A 55 -4.86 0.24 0.98
N PHE A 56 -3.55 0.19 0.72
CA PHE A 56 -2.58 -0.24 1.72
C PHE A 56 -1.96 0.98 2.36
N PHE A 57 -2.07 1.09 3.67
CA PHE A 57 -1.52 2.22 4.41
C PHE A 57 -0.35 1.74 5.26
N TRP A 58 0.86 2.20 4.93
CA TRP A 58 2.09 1.82 5.61
C TRP A 58 2.30 2.72 6.83
N THR A 59 1.71 2.34 7.95
CA THR A 59 1.70 3.17 9.17
C THR A 59 3.07 3.35 9.79
N GLY A 60 3.98 2.40 9.60
CA GLY A 60 5.33 2.49 10.14
C GLY A 60 6.18 3.61 9.52
N HIS A 61 5.79 4.13 8.37
CA HIS A 61 6.53 5.14 7.64
C HIS A 61 5.63 6.25 7.09
N SER A 62 4.67 6.68 7.90
CA SER A 62 3.74 7.74 7.51
C SER A 62 3.66 8.80 8.60
N SER A 63 3.60 10.07 8.20
CA SER A 63 3.47 11.19 9.12
C SER A 63 2.03 11.32 9.62
N HIS A 64 1.85 12.06 10.72
CA HIS A 64 0.51 12.38 11.21
C HIS A 64 -0.29 13.18 10.20
N LYS A 65 0.37 14.02 9.41
CA LYS A 65 -0.29 14.80 8.37
C LYS A 65 -0.91 13.88 7.33
N MET A 66 -0.18 12.86 6.90
CA MET A 66 -0.68 11.89 5.95
C MET A 66 -1.82 11.07 6.53
N MET A 67 -1.71 10.66 7.78
CA MET A 67 -2.78 9.93 8.45
C MET A 67 -4.07 10.74 8.49
N ARG A 68 -4.00 12.01 8.86
CA ARG A 68 -5.17 12.90 8.87
C ARG A 68 -5.76 13.08 7.48
N PHE A 69 -4.88 13.25 6.48
CA PHE A 69 -5.32 13.37 5.09
C PHE A 69 -6.09 12.13 4.65
N VAL A 70 -5.54 10.95 4.92
CA VAL A 70 -6.16 9.68 4.53
C VAL A 70 -7.54 9.55 5.19
N TYR A 71 -7.61 9.75 6.51
CA TYR A 71 -8.88 9.60 7.23
C TYR A 71 -9.95 10.58 6.76
N SER A 72 -9.55 11.78 6.32
CA SER A 72 -10.51 12.77 5.85
C SER A 72 -10.96 12.57 4.41
N ARG A 73 -10.25 11.73 3.65
CA ARG A 73 -10.50 11.57 2.20
C ARG A 73 -10.88 10.16 1.80
N LEU A 74 -11.01 9.24 2.76
CA LEU A 74 -11.35 7.85 2.44
C LEU A 74 -12.77 7.76 1.90
N PRO A 75 -12.96 7.17 0.70
CA PRO A 75 -14.31 6.88 0.24
C PRO A 75 -14.92 5.75 1.06
N SER A 76 -16.23 5.78 1.23
CA SER A 76 -16.94 4.81 2.08
C SER A 76 -16.82 3.39 1.56
N TYR A 77 -16.59 3.22 0.27
CA TYR A 77 -16.47 1.89 -0.33
C TYR A 77 -15.05 1.32 -0.25
N ALA A 78 -14.07 2.10 0.15
CA ALA A 78 -12.67 1.67 0.14
C ALA A 78 -12.37 0.72 1.29
N LYS A 79 -11.58 -0.31 0.99
CA LYS A 79 -11.00 -1.20 2.00
C LYS A 79 -9.61 -0.72 2.32
N VAL A 80 -9.37 -0.38 3.58
CA VAL A 80 -8.05 0.10 4.03
C VAL A 80 -7.38 -1.02 4.80
N ILE A 81 -6.19 -1.38 4.36
CA ILE A 81 -5.38 -2.43 4.96
C ILE A 81 -4.14 -1.77 5.57
N TYR A 82 -4.04 -1.84 6.88
CA TYR A 82 -2.92 -1.22 7.61
C TYR A 82 -1.76 -2.19 7.70
N VAL A 83 -0.58 -1.73 7.30
CA VAL A 83 0.65 -2.52 7.39
C VAL A 83 1.71 -1.72 8.12
N SER A 84 2.49 -2.38 8.97
CA SER A 84 3.45 -1.70 9.85
C SER A 84 4.87 -2.23 9.75
N ALA A 85 5.12 -3.25 8.95
CA ALA A 85 6.43 -3.87 8.83
C ALA A 85 7.50 -2.85 8.45
N THR A 86 8.71 -3.03 8.98
CA THR A 86 9.79 -2.06 8.80
C THR A 86 10.68 -2.36 7.60
N ASN A 87 10.66 -3.58 7.08
CA ASN A 87 11.43 -3.91 5.88
C ASN A 87 10.51 -4.48 4.80
N LEU A 88 11.01 -4.47 3.57
CA LEU A 88 10.22 -4.83 2.40
C LEU A 88 9.72 -6.27 2.44
N GLU A 89 10.58 -7.20 2.84
CA GLU A 89 10.22 -8.62 2.89
C GLU A 89 9.05 -8.87 3.83
N ARG A 90 9.13 -8.31 5.03
CA ARG A 90 8.04 -8.44 6.00
C ARG A 90 6.81 -7.67 5.57
N LEU A 91 7.01 -6.54 4.90
CA LEU A 91 5.90 -5.74 4.39
C LEU A 91 5.07 -6.54 3.39
N THR A 92 5.70 -7.17 2.41
CA THR A 92 4.98 -7.94 1.40
C THR A 92 4.25 -9.13 2.02
N SER A 93 4.86 -9.80 2.99
CA SER A 93 4.20 -10.89 3.73
C SER A 93 3.00 -10.40 4.52
N GLU A 94 3.13 -9.25 5.17
CA GLU A 94 2.04 -8.66 5.94
C GLU A 94 0.89 -8.23 5.04
N MET A 95 1.19 -7.66 3.89
CA MET A 95 0.17 -7.27 2.92
C MET A 95 -0.68 -8.46 2.50
N GLN A 96 -0.03 -9.58 2.17
CA GLN A 96 -0.72 -10.79 1.76
C GLN A 96 -1.57 -11.36 2.89
N ARG A 97 -1.02 -11.41 4.09
CA ARG A 97 -1.73 -11.94 5.25
C ARG A 97 -2.97 -11.10 5.58
N GLU A 98 -2.80 -9.79 5.62
CA GLU A 98 -3.90 -8.89 5.97
C GLU A 98 -4.96 -8.85 4.88
N TYR A 99 -4.57 -8.94 3.63
CA TYR A 99 -5.51 -9.03 2.53
C TYR A 99 -6.35 -10.31 2.62
N LYS A 100 -5.72 -11.44 2.92
CA LYS A 100 -6.44 -12.72 3.06
C LYS A 100 -7.47 -12.67 4.18
N LYS A 101 -7.17 -11.98 5.28
CA LYS A 101 -8.13 -11.85 6.38
C LYS A 101 -9.40 -11.13 5.94
N LEU A 102 -9.27 -10.12 5.08
CA LEU A 102 -10.42 -9.36 4.60
C LEU A 102 -11.22 -10.12 3.54
N SER A 103 -10.58 -11.08 2.86
CA SER A 103 -11.20 -11.87 1.81
C SER A 103 -12.02 -13.05 2.33
N CYS A 104 -11.84 -13.42 3.58
CA CYS A 104 -12.51 -14.57 4.19
C CYS A 104 -13.85 -14.24 4.80
#